data_8203666cbb9933760d324d905d8a8c7f
#
_entry.id   8203666cbb9933760d324d905d8a8c7f
#
_cell.length_a   1.000
_cell.length_b   1.000
_cell.length_c   1.000
_cell.angle_alpha   90.00
_cell.angle_beta   90.00
_cell.angle_gamma   90.00
#
_symmetry.space_group_name_H-M   'P 1'
#
loop_
_entity.id
_entity.type
_entity.pdbx_description
1 polymer ?
#
loop_
_entity_poly.entity_id
_entity_poly.type
_entity_poly.pdbx_seq_one_letter_code
_entity_poly.pdbx_strand_id
1 'polypeptide(L)'
;MKRNRLLSLLLALMMALSLSVPALAVDAGFAPDAAVTRGTLAQALYDLEGRPAPRAGGFADTQGKWYADAAAWCGENGIYKGDESGRFDGDRALTRAELVSVLYRYAKFDGKDVSAAQDTNILSYDDALAAPEWAMEGFRFACAYGLLTEKTEGGRALLAADAAVTRAELARALDRLEDMGDALSLWTDGAAAKKALLEYMAAITDESGADFIPVKDRIAVFDLDGTLFCETDPNYFDYTLLKYRVLEDPNYKDKASDFEKEVANKIKEQNETGKSFPGLEVDHGKAVASAFAGMTVAEFNAYIQEFKRQSMPSYDGMLRGGGWYLPMLQVVDYLQANGFTVYIVSGTDRLIVRGIVDGSPLDIPNSQIIGSDETIVSSGQNGADGLSYVFADGDKLVLGGEFLIKNLKMNKVSVIMQEIGQQPVLSFGNSTGDSSMAEYVTSGNPHRSLAFMLCCDDLVRENGNESKAQKMYDHCATFDWVPVSMKNDWTTIYGEDVTRK
;
A
#
# COMPACT_ATOMS: atom_id res chain seq x y z
N MET A 1 17.72 13.79 16.98
CA MET A 1 18.67 12.86 16.38
C MET A 1 19.02 13.24 14.92
N LYS A 2 18.09 13.76 14.09
CA LYS A 2 18.33 14.12 12.66
C LYS A 2 19.48 15.16 12.44
N ARG A 3 19.62 16.16 13.32
CA ARG A 3 20.65 17.23 13.17
C ARG A 3 22.10 16.76 13.35
N ASN A 4 22.34 15.64 14.02
CA ASN A 4 23.66 15.06 14.20
C ASN A 4 24.04 14.12 13.01
N ARG A 5 23.07 13.59 12.27
CA ARG A 5 23.33 12.79 11.05
C ARG A 5 23.76 13.68 9.88
N LEU A 6 23.13 14.85 9.71
CA LEU A 6 23.54 15.82 8.68
C LEU A 6 25.00 16.27 8.87
N LEU A 7 25.42 16.51 10.13
CA LEU A 7 26.81 16.88 10.42
C LEU A 7 27.78 15.71 10.17
N SER A 8 27.34 14.47 10.44
CA SER A 8 28.13 13.27 10.18
C SER A 8 28.21 12.94 8.69
N LEU A 9 27.16 13.24 7.89
CA LEU A 9 27.16 13.04 6.43
C LEU A 9 28.06 14.05 5.73
N LEU A 10 27.97 15.32 6.08
CA LEU A 10 28.92 16.35 5.59
C LEU A 10 30.35 16.00 5.99
N LEU A 11 30.58 15.45 7.19
CA LEU A 11 31.88 14.96 7.62
C LEU A 11 32.29 13.66 6.91
N ALA A 12 31.37 12.71 6.70
CA ALA A 12 31.63 11.45 5.99
C ALA A 12 31.86 11.70 4.50
N LEU A 13 31.09 12.58 3.87
CA LEU A 13 31.31 13.02 2.49
C LEU A 13 32.66 13.79 2.36
N MET A 14 32.99 14.61 3.34
CA MET A 14 34.32 15.26 3.41
C MET A 14 35.45 14.25 3.66
N MET A 15 35.26 13.22 4.52
CA MET A 15 36.25 12.19 4.77
C MET A 15 36.37 11.17 3.61
N ALA A 16 35.27 10.73 2.99
CA ALA A 16 35.32 9.88 1.81
C ALA A 16 35.98 10.57 0.62
N LEU A 17 35.86 11.89 0.53
CA LEU A 17 36.50 12.73 -0.47
C LEU A 17 38.01 13.01 -0.15
N SER A 18 38.44 12.87 1.12
CA SER A 18 39.84 13.06 1.54
C SER A 18 40.68 11.77 1.48
N LEU A 19 40.09 10.58 1.51
CA LEU A 19 40.78 9.27 1.52
C LEU A 19 41.23 8.79 0.12
N SER A 20 40.80 9.45 -0.96
CA SER A 20 41.16 9.08 -2.34
C SER A 20 42.29 9.92 -2.96
N VAL A 21 43.00 10.74 -2.15
CA VAL A 21 44.18 11.52 -2.62
C VAL A 21 45.40 11.08 -1.84
N PRO A 22 46.52 10.71 -2.52
CA PRO A 22 47.77 10.44 -1.82
C PRO A 22 48.21 11.65 -1.01
N ALA A 23 48.84 11.41 0.16
CA ALA A 23 49.17 12.34 1.25
C ALA A 23 50.08 13.54 0.90
N LEU A 24 49.80 14.28 -0.16
CA LEU A 24 50.59 15.44 -0.59
C LEU A 24 49.75 16.67 -0.99
N ALA A 25 48.47 16.77 -0.56
CA ALA A 25 47.70 17.99 -0.83
C ALA A 25 46.88 18.40 0.39
N VAL A 26 47.55 19.00 1.38
CA VAL A 26 46.94 19.56 2.60
C VAL A 26 46.31 20.93 2.35
N ASP A 27 46.04 21.36 1.12
CA ASP A 27 45.43 22.68 0.83
C ASP A 27 44.56 22.73 -0.45
N ALA A 28 43.99 21.62 -0.90
CA ALA A 28 42.98 21.69 -1.96
C ALA A 28 41.60 21.90 -1.32
N GLY A 29 41.14 23.15 -1.30
CA GLY A 29 39.80 23.53 -0.86
C GLY A 29 38.72 22.68 -1.55
N PHE A 30 37.52 22.54 -0.91
CA PHE A 30 36.36 21.88 -1.48
C PHE A 30 36.17 22.30 -2.94
N ALA A 31 36.29 21.35 -3.87
CA ALA A 31 36.10 21.58 -5.31
C ALA A 31 34.68 21.13 -5.72
N PRO A 32 33.67 22.02 -5.65
CA PRO A 32 32.27 21.67 -5.87
C PRO A 32 31.99 21.14 -7.28
N ASP A 33 32.77 21.60 -8.27
CA ASP A 33 32.60 21.24 -9.68
C ASP A 33 33.38 19.98 -10.09
N ALA A 34 34.13 19.36 -9.16
CA ALA A 34 34.84 18.12 -9.47
C ALA A 34 33.83 16.97 -9.69
N ALA A 35 34.03 16.21 -10.76
CA ALA A 35 33.23 15.03 -11.06
C ALA A 35 33.38 13.95 -9.97
N VAL A 36 32.30 13.27 -9.68
CA VAL A 36 32.28 12.11 -8.78
C VAL A 36 32.27 10.82 -9.57
N THR A 37 32.67 9.72 -8.91
CA THR A 37 32.69 8.38 -9.53
C THR A 37 31.51 7.54 -9.06
N ARG A 38 31.24 6.41 -9.76
CA ARG A 38 30.25 5.41 -9.35
C ARG A 38 30.53 4.87 -7.96
N GLY A 39 31.83 4.61 -7.66
CA GLY A 39 32.25 4.17 -6.32
C GLY A 39 31.97 5.21 -5.24
N THR A 40 32.05 6.50 -5.56
CA THR A 40 31.70 7.59 -4.62
C THR A 40 30.22 7.55 -4.22
N LEU A 41 29.30 7.38 -5.18
CA LEU A 41 27.88 7.26 -4.90
C LEU A 41 27.57 5.99 -4.09
N ALA A 42 28.12 4.84 -4.48
CA ALA A 42 27.92 3.60 -3.74
C ALA A 42 28.36 3.72 -2.28
N GLN A 43 29.54 4.32 -2.05
CA GLN A 43 30.04 4.52 -0.69
C GLN A 43 29.15 5.49 0.11
N ALA A 44 28.65 6.55 -0.50
CA ALA A 44 27.76 7.49 0.16
C ALA A 44 26.47 6.82 0.63
N LEU A 45 25.82 6.02 -0.23
CA LEU A 45 24.59 5.27 0.14
C LEU A 45 24.88 4.22 1.21
N TYR A 46 26.00 3.51 1.11
CA TYR A 46 26.42 2.52 2.11
C TYR A 46 26.69 3.15 3.50
N ASP A 47 27.24 4.38 3.51
CA ASP A 47 27.49 5.14 4.72
C ASP A 47 26.17 5.64 5.37
N LEU A 48 25.16 6.01 4.56
CA LEU A 48 23.82 6.36 5.03
C LEU A 48 23.18 5.21 5.82
N GLU A 49 23.37 3.98 5.37
CA GLU A 49 22.84 2.76 6.01
C GLU A 49 23.69 2.25 7.18
N GLY A 50 24.75 2.97 7.56
CA GLY A 50 25.60 2.60 8.68
C GLY A 50 26.55 1.44 8.39
N ARG A 51 26.86 1.18 7.12
CA ARG A 51 27.83 0.19 6.64
C ARG A 51 27.48 -1.25 7.04
N PRO A 52 26.30 -1.79 6.65
CA PRO A 52 25.96 -3.17 6.96
C PRO A 52 26.90 -4.16 6.26
N ALA A 53 27.26 -5.24 6.92
CA ALA A 53 28.17 -6.23 6.34
C ALA A 53 27.52 -6.89 5.10
N PRO A 54 28.17 -6.86 3.92
CA PRO A 54 27.66 -7.50 2.72
C PRO A 54 27.63 -9.03 2.89
N ARG A 55 26.61 -9.69 2.34
CA ARG A 55 26.38 -11.14 2.48
C ARG A 55 27.04 -11.97 1.37
N ALA A 56 27.21 -11.39 0.20
CA ALA A 56 27.74 -12.06 -1.00
C ALA A 56 29.02 -11.42 -1.51
N GLY A 57 29.71 -12.09 -2.43
CA GLY A 57 30.87 -11.53 -3.14
C GLY A 57 30.43 -10.40 -4.08
N GLY A 58 31.18 -9.30 -4.07
CA GLY A 58 30.89 -8.14 -4.92
C GLY A 58 31.21 -8.39 -6.41
N PHE A 59 31.20 -7.33 -7.17
CA PHE A 59 31.57 -7.34 -8.60
C PHE A 59 33.02 -7.74 -8.80
N ALA A 60 33.32 -8.40 -9.92
CA ALA A 60 34.65 -8.98 -10.18
C ALA A 60 35.80 -7.98 -10.18
N ASP A 61 35.53 -6.70 -10.52
CA ASP A 61 36.50 -5.63 -10.66
C ASP A 61 36.61 -4.73 -9.41
N THR A 62 35.93 -5.08 -8.31
CA THR A 62 35.97 -4.28 -7.07
C THR A 62 36.94 -4.78 -6.02
N GLN A 63 37.57 -5.94 -6.24
CA GLN A 63 38.51 -6.52 -5.27
C GLN A 63 39.67 -5.57 -4.97
N GLY A 64 39.87 -5.26 -3.69
CA GLY A 64 40.91 -4.36 -3.20
C GLY A 64 40.62 -2.86 -3.44
N LYS A 65 39.45 -2.51 -3.92
CA LYS A 65 38.99 -1.12 -4.04
C LYS A 65 38.42 -0.64 -2.71
N TRP A 66 38.56 0.66 -2.44
CA TRP A 66 38.07 1.30 -1.21
C TRP A 66 36.53 1.27 -1.08
N TYR A 67 35.84 1.14 -2.20
CA TYR A 67 34.37 1.02 -2.28
C TYR A 67 33.87 -0.43 -2.44
N ALA A 68 34.73 -1.44 -2.24
CA ALA A 68 34.39 -2.83 -2.54
C ALA A 68 33.15 -3.33 -1.76
N ASP A 69 33.11 -3.08 -0.44
CA ASP A 69 32.02 -3.50 0.42
C ASP A 69 30.73 -2.71 0.07
N ALA A 70 30.86 -1.42 -0.24
CA ALA A 70 29.74 -0.60 -0.66
C ALA A 70 29.15 -1.07 -2.00
N ALA A 71 30.00 -1.39 -2.97
CA ALA A 71 29.58 -1.93 -4.25
C ALA A 71 28.88 -3.28 -4.10
N ALA A 72 29.43 -4.18 -3.26
CA ALA A 72 28.83 -5.48 -2.96
C ALA A 72 27.45 -5.32 -2.34
N TRP A 73 27.35 -4.48 -1.31
CA TRP A 73 26.07 -4.21 -0.64
C TRP A 73 25.02 -3.59 -1.58
N CYS A 74 25.41 -2.61 -2.40
CA CYS A 74 24.54 -2.02 -3.39
C CYS A 74 24.05 -3.05 -4.43
N GLY A 75 24.93 -3.97 -4.84
CA GLY A 75 24.59 -5.05 -5.78
C GLY A 75 23.59 -6.03 -5.19
N GLU A 76 23.81 -6.47 -3.95
CA GLU A 76 22.92 -7.39 -3.22
C GLU A 76 21.50 -6.86 -3.05
N ASN A 77 21.37 -5.53 -2.91
CA ASN A 77 20.09 -4.87 -2.67
C ASN A 77 19.49 -4.28 -3.96
N GLY A 78 20.00 -4.65 -5.15
CA GLY A 78 19.47 -4.21 -6.43
C GLY A 78 19.64 -2.70 -6.72
N ILE A 79 20.38 -1.97 -5.87
CA ILE A 79 20.60 -0.52 -5.98
C ILE A 79 21.52 -0.22 -7.16
N TYR A 80 22.62 -0.98 -7.28
CA TYR A 80 23.52 -0.93 -8.43
C TYR A 80 23.44 -2.24 -9.23
N LYS A 81 23.41 -2.07 -10.55
CA LYS A 81 23.55 -3.17 -11.51
C LYS A 81 24.94 -3.10 -12.14
N GLY A 82 25.57 -4.23 -12.33
CA GLY A 82 26.79 -4.33 -13.14
C GLY A 82 26.50 -4.06 -14.61
N ASP A 83 27.58 -3.94 -15.39
CA ASP A 83 27.47 -3.99 -16.85
C ASP A 83 27.16 -5.43 -17.33
N GLU A 84 26.99 -5.61 -18.65
CA GLU A 84 26.73 -6.93 -19.27
C GLU A 84 27.79 -8.01 -18.95
N SER A 85 28.99 -7.59 -18.53
CA SER A 85 30.08 -8.46 -18.10
C SER A 85 30.16 -8.65 -16.57
N GLY A 86 29.20 -8.11 -15.81
CA GLY A 86 29.16 -8.20 -14.36
C GLY A 86 30.18 -7.32 -13.65
N ARG A 87 30.64 -6.24 -14.28
CA ARG A 87 31.61 -5.30 -13.70
C ARG A 87 30.89 -4.09 -13.13
N PHE A 88 31.45 -3.56 -12.04
CA PHE A 88 30.96 -2.33 -11.38
C PHE A 88 31.46 -1.06 -12.05
N ASP A 89 32.70 -1.06 -12.51
CA ASP A 89 33.40 0.08 -13.11
C ASP A 89 33.37 1.35 -12.21
N GLY A 90 33.71 1.17 -10.94
CA GLY A 90 33.51 2.17 -9.89
C GLY A 90 34.41 3.41 -9.96
N ASP A 91 35.53 3.34 -10.70
CA ASP A 91 36.45 4.49 -10.86
C ASP A 91 36.00 5.43 -11.98
N ARG A 92 35.06 5.05 -12.82
CA ARG A 92 34.50 5.87 -13.90
C ARG A 92 33.63 6.99 -13.34
N ALA A 93 33.67 8.14 -14.02
CA ALA A 93 32.78 9.26 -13.71
C ALA A 93 31.29 8.81 -13.77
N LEU A 94 30.52 9.22 -12.78
CA LEU A 94 29.09 8.99 -12.68
C LEU A 94 28.35 9.95 -13.62
N THR A 95 27.44 9.42 -14.45
CA THR A 95 26.56 10.26 -15.28
C THR A 95 25.28 10.64 -14.54
N ARG A 96 24.57 11.68 -15.01
CA ARG A 96 23.29 12.09 -14.44
C ARG A 96 22.22 10.99 -14.60
N ALA A 97 22.18 10.32 -15.75
CA ALA A 97 21.28 9.17 -15.97
C ALA A 97 21.52 8.05 -14.94
N GLU A 98 22.77 7.75 -14.64
CA GLU A 98 23.12 6.76 -13.62
C GLU A 98 22.76 7.21 -12.21
N LEU A 99 23.07 8.47 -11.87
CA LEU A 99 22.72 9.04 -10.56
C LEU A 99 21.22 8.87 -10.28
N VAL A 100 20.36 9.36 -11.18
CA VAL A 100 18.91 9.33 -10.95
C VAL A 100 18.36 7.91 -10.87
N SER A 101 18.90 6.99 -11.68
CA SER A 101 18.47 5.58 -11.65
C SER A 101 18.89 4.85 -10.39
N VAL A 102 20.07 5.16 -9.87
CA VAL A 102 20.58 4.61 -8.61
C VAL A 102 19.81 5.16 -7.43
N LEU A 103 19.59 6.49 -7.38
CA LEU A 103 18.83 7.14 -6.31
C LEU A 103 17.36 6.69 -6.28
N TYR A 104 16.73 6.49 -7.44
CA TYR A 104 15.37 5.95 -7.52
C TYR A 104 15.27 4.54 -6.92
N ARG A 105 16.21 3.64 -7.27
CA ARG A 105 16.26 2.28 -6.71
C ARG A 105 16.56 2.30 -5.20
N TYR A 106 17.48 3.18 -4.79
CA TYR A 106 17.77 3.34 -3.37
C TYR A 106 16.58 3.91 -2.58
N ALA A 107 15.88 4.91 -3.11
CA ALA A 107 14.67 5.45 -2.48
C ALA A 107 13.61 4.36 -2.27
N LYS A 108 13.41 3.49 -3.27
CA LYS A 108 12.50 2.34 -3.13
C LYS A 108 12.98 1.33 -2.09
N PHE A 109 14.28 1.04 -2.06
CA PHE A 109 14.90 0.17 -1.05
C PHE A 109 14.74 0.72 0.36
N ASP A 110 14.98 2.03 0.55
CA ASP A 110 14.83 2.73 1.84
C ASP A 110 13.36 3.05 2.20
N GLY A 111 12.41 2.65 1.36
CA GLY A 111 10.98 2.84 1.58
C GLY A 111 10.54 4.30 1.53
N LYS A 112 11.21 5.13 0.75
CA LYS A 112 10.79 6.52 0.50
C LYS A 112 9.54 6.57 -0.35
N ASP A 113 8.75 7.62 -0.18
CA ASP A 113 7.64 7.91 -1.06
C ASP A 113 8.15 8.34 -2.44
N VAL A 114 7.88 7.53 -3.45
CA VAL A 114 8.25 7.78 -4.84
C VAL A 114 7.04 8.05 -5.75
N SER A 115 5.85 8.18 -5.17
CA SER A 115 4.57 8.24 -5.91
C SER A 115 4.50 9.41 -6.90
N ALA A 116 4.99 10.59 -6.54
CA ALA A 116 4.97 11.77 -7.42
C ALA A 116 5.76 11.58 -8.74
N ALA A 117 6.63 10.56 -8.82
CA ALA A 117 7.35 10.23 -10.06
C ALA A 117 6.41 9.79 -11.19
N GLN A 118 5.29 9.12 -10.87
CA GLN A 118 4.35 8.58 -11.86
C GLN A 118 3.67 9.67 -12.68
N ASP A 119 3.28 10.76 -12.03
CA ASP A 119 2.56 11.88 -12.66
C ASP A 119 3.50 12.96 -13.21
N THR A 120 4.82 12.80 -13.03
CA THR A 120 5.77 13.82 -13.44
C THR A 120 6.06 13.77 -14.93
N ASN A 121 5.71 14.85 -15.62
CA ASN A 121 6.00 15.01 -17.05
C ASN A 121 7.39 15.62 -17.25
N ILE A 122 8.30 14.85 -17.87
CA ILE A 122 9.66 15.28 -18.23
C ILE A 122 9.81 15.66 -19.71
N LEU A 123 8.75 15.58 -20.51
CA LEU A 123 8.78 15.93 -21.93
C LEU A 123 8.94 17.44 -22.19
N SER A 124 8.90 18.26 -21.14
CA SER A 124 9.23 19.68 -21.20
C SER A 124 10.71 19.97 -21.36
N TYR A 125 11.58 18.98 -21.13
CA TYR A 125 13.01 19.08 -21.38
C TYR A 125 13.33 18.77 -22.84
N ASP A 126 14.13 19.62 -23.47
CA ASP A 126 14.41 19.54 -24.92
C ASP A 126 15.13 18.26 -25.35
N ASP A 127 15.85 17.61 -24.44
CA ASP A 127 16.60 16.37 -24.66
C ASP A 127 15.92 15.12 -24.05
N ALA A 128 14.70 15.24 -23.56
CA ALA A 128 14.02 14.14 -22.88
C ALA A 128 13.92 12.85 -23.73
N LEU A 129 13.64 12.99 -25.03
CA LEU A 129 13.55 11.86 -25.95
C LEU A 129 14.91 11.23 -26.30
N ALA A 130 16.01 11.90 -26.02
CA ALA A 130 17.36 11.39 -26.19
C ALA A 130 17.90 10.68 -24.95
N ALA A 131 17.23 10.84 -23.80
CA ALA A 131 17.61 10.16 -22.58
C ALA A 131 17.41 8.63 -22.71
N PRO A 132 18.31 7.81 -22.13
CA PRO A 132 18.18 6.36 -22.15
C PRO A 132 16.87 5.88 -21.52
N GLU A 133 16.19 4.94 -22.13
CA GLU A 133 14.91 4.39 -21.66
C GLU A 133 15.01 3.88 -20.20
N TRP A 134 16.09 3.19 -19.86
CA TRP A 134 16.33 2.69 -18.51
C TRP A 134 16.50 3.77 -17.43
N ALA A 135 16.70 5.03 -17.81
CA ALA A 135 16.85 6.17 -16.88
C ALA A 135 15.57 7.01 -16.76
N MET A 136 14.54 6.77 -17.57
CA MET A 136 13.34 7.61 -17.63
C MET A 136 12.63 7.71 -16.29
N GLU A 137 12.41 6.58 -15.60
CA GLU A 137 11.79 6.57 -14.27
C GLU A 137 12.63 7.33 -13.24
N GLY A 138 13.96 7.17 -13.29
CA GLY A 138 14.89 7.93 -12.46
C GLY A 138 14.81 9.44 -12.72
N PHE A 139 14.65 9.87 -13.95
CA PHE A 139 14.49 11.29 -14.30
C PHE A 139 13.14 11.83 -13.82
N ARG A 140 12.03 11.09 -14.00
CA ARG A 140 10.73 11.49 -13.44
C ARG A 140 10.82 11.68 -11.93
N PHE A 141 11.40 10.69 -11.25
CA PHE A 141 11.66 10.74 -9.81
C PHE A 141 12.50 11.96 -9.41
N ALA A 142 13.64 12.15 -10.06
CA ALA A 142 14.53 13.27 -9.74
C ALA A 142 13.91 14.64 -9.99
N CYS A 143 13.07 14.78 -11.01
CA CYS A 143 12.32 16.01 -11.29
C CYS A 143 11.20 16.24 -10.29
N ALA A 144 10.43 15.19 -9.95
CA ALA A 144 9.35 15.25 -8.97
C ALA A 144 9.82 15.78 -7.60
N TYR A 145 10.97 15.28 -7.15
CA TYR A 145 11.50 15.59 -5.81
C TYR A 145 12.65 16.62 -5.81
N GLY A 146 12.95 17.21 -6.95
CA GLY A 146 13.96 18.28 -7.06
C GLY A 146 15.40 17.83 -6.75
N LEU A 147 15.72 16.56 -7.00
CA LEU A 147 17.04 15.97 -6.74
C LEU A 147 18.12 16.50 -7.71
N LEU A 148 17.73 16.90 -8.91
CA LEU A 148 18.64 17.47 -9.90
C LEU A 148 18.45 18.97 -10.06
N THR A 149 19.54 19.67 -10.32
CA THR A 149 19.48 21.04 -10.83
C THR A 149 19.20 21.02 -12.33
N GLU A 150 18.35 21.92 -12.78
CA GLU A 150 18.14 22.14 -14.20
C GLU A 150 19.46 22.55 -14.88
N LYS A 151 19.77 21.93 -16.00
CA LYS A 151 20.84 22.36 -16.90
C LYS A 151 20.20 23.18 -18.03
N THR A 152 20.83 24.29 -18.37
CA THR A 152 20.35 25.13 -19.47
C THR A 152 21.47 25.33 -20.48
N GLU A 153 21.15 25.17 -21.75
CA GLU A 153 22.06 25.49 -22.86
C GLU A 153 21.29 26.24 -23.95
N GLY A 154 21.79 27.44 -24.30
CA GLY A 154 21.10 28.26 -25.30
C GLY A 154 19.66 28.65 -24.96
N GLY A 155 19.31 28.70 -23.65
CA GLY A 155 17.95 28.97 -23.16
C GLY A 155 17.01 27.76 -23.17
N ARG A 156 17.53 26.57 -23.40
CA ARG A 156 16.79 25.29 -23.38
C ARG A 156 17.04 24.57 -22.06
N ALA A 157 15.98 23.99 -21.49
CA ALA A 157 16.07 23.15 -20.31
C ALA A 157 16.45 21.71 -20.71
N LEU A 158 17.47 21.14 -20.08
CA LEU A 158 18.01 19.83 -20.40
C LEU A 158 18.08 18.90 -19.18
N LEU A 159 17.77 17.61 -19.38
CA LEU A 159 18.08 16.52 -18.46
C LEU A 159 19.59 16.27 -18.41
N ALA A 160 20.27 16.46 -19.54
CA ALA A 160 21.71 16.27 -19.72
C ALA A 160 22.18 14.89 -19.24
N ALA A 161 21.56 13.82 -19.75
CA ALA A 161 21.69 12.45 -19.26
C ALA A 161 23.13 11.96 -19.16
N ASP A 162 23.99 12.29 -20.14
CA ASP A 162 25.39 11.85 -20.22
C ASP A 162 26.37 12.77 -19.48
N ALA A 163 25.90 13.91 -18.94
CA ALA A 163 26.76 14.83 -18.24
C ALA A 163 27.29 14.19 -16.94
N ALA A 164 28.58 14.41 -16.65
CA ALA A 164 29.18 13.97 -15.41
C ALA A 164 28.58 14.71 -14.22
N VAL A 165 28.30 13.97 -13.15
CA VAL A 165 27.77 14.49 -11.88
C VAL A 165 28.90 15.14 -11.09
N THR A 166 28.67 16.36 -10.61
CA THR A 166 29.61 17.07 -9.75
C THR A 166 29.42 16.74 -8.28
N ARG A 167 30.39 17.04 -7.42
CA ARG A 167 30.30 16.90 -5.97
C ARG A 167 29.13 17.71 -5.39
N ALA A 168 28.89 18.91 -5.89
CA ALA A 168 27.79 19.75 -5.45
C ALA A 168 26.43 19.16 -5.84
N GLU A 169 26.31 18.61 -7.06
CA GLU A 169 25.08 17.93 -7.49
C GLU A 169 24.78 16.68 -6.65
N LEU A 170 25.81 15.84 -6.38
CA LEU A 170 25.63 14.66 -5.54
C LEU A 170 25.21 15.03 -4.12
N ALA A 171 25.90 16.00 -3.50
CA ALA A 171 25.59 16.45 -2.14
C ALA A 171 24.15 16.95 -2.03
N ARG A 172 23.71 17.79 -3.00
CA ARG A 172 22.34 18.28 -3.05
C ARG A 172 21.31 17.14 -3.24
N ALA A 173 21.61 16.19 -4.13
CA ALA A 173 20.71 15.08 -4.39
C ALA A 173 20.52 14.20 -3.14
N LEU A 174 21.58 13.93 -2.39
CA LEU A 174 21.52 13.18 -1.13
C LEU A 174 20.78 13.94 -0.03
N ASP A 175 21.01 15.25 0.10
CA ASP A 175 20.29 16.10 1.05
C ASP A 175 18.77 16.10 0.79
N ARG A 176 18.38 16.23 -0.49
CA ARG A 176 16.97 16.13 -0.90
C ARG A 176 16.38 14.75 -0.67
N LEU A 177 17.17 13.69 -0.91
CA LEU A 177 16.74 12.32 -0.67
C LEU A 177 16.49 12.05 0.82
N GLU A 178 17.32 12.59 1.73
CA GLU A 178 17.11 12.51 3.17
C GLU A 178 15.86 13.27 3.64
N ASP A 179 15.55 14.40 2.99
CA ASP A 179 14.35 15.21 3.29
C ASP A 179 13.04 14.56 2.79
N MET A 180 13.12 13.52 1.94
CA MET A 180 11.95 12.81 1.46
C MET A 180 11.22 12.07 2.59
N GLY A 181 9.90 12.13 2.57
CA GLY A 181 9.06 11.34 3.46
C GLY A 181 9.15 9.84 3.15
N ASP A 182 9.00 9.03 4.18
CA ASP A 182 8.87 7.58 4.03
C ASP A 182 7.46 7.24 3.55
N ALA A 183 7.33 6.35 2.57
CA ALA A 183 6.05 5.87 2.05
C ALA A 183 5.19 5.24 3.16
N LEU A 184 5.84 4.60 4.14
CA LEU A 184 5.22 3.98 5.30
C LEU A 184 5.61 4.71 6.59
N SER A 185 5.51 6.05 6.61
CA SER A 185 5.93 6.91 7.73
C SER A 185 5.10 6.70 9.01
N LEU A 186 3.88 6.18 8.88
CA LEU A 186 3.01 5.83 10.02
C LEU A 186 3.29 4.43 10.58
N TRP A 187 4.27 3.73 10.01
CA TRP A 187 4.78 2.46 10.54
C TRP A 187 6.04 2.69 11.37
N THR A 188 6.18 1.93 12.44
CA THR A 188 7.37 1.96 13.30
C THR A 188 8.60 1.50 12.53
N ASP A 189 9.74 2.18 12.67
CA ASP A 189 10.97 1.87 11.93
C ASP A 189 11.48 0.43 12.11
N GLY A 190 11.23 -0.18 13.26
CA GLY A 190 11.64 -1.56 13.57
C GLY A 190 10.57 -2.62 13.26
N ALA A 191 9.42 -2.25 12.68
CA ALA A 191 8.31 -3.17 12.43
C ALA A 191 8.72 -4.29 11.45
N ALA A 192 8.59 -5.53 11.88
CA ALA A 192 8.94 -6.69 11.04
C ALA A 192 8.08 -6.78 9.78
N ALA A 193 6.80 -6.43 9.89
CA ALA A 193 5.89 -6.40 8.75
C ALA A 193 6.25 -5.31 7.73
N LYS A 194 6.62 -4.09 8.19
CA LYS A 194 7.15 -3.04 7.31
C LYS A 194 8.36 -3.54 6.53
N LYS A 195 9.32 -4.15 7.25
CA LYS A 195 10.54 -4.67 6.64
C LYS A 195 10.24 -5.76 5.62
N ALA A 196 9.37 -6.72 5.94
CA ALA A 196 8.97 -7.79 5.03
C ALA A 196 8.34 -7.24 3.74
N LEU A 197 7.47 -6.21 3.85
CA LEU A 197 6.86 -5.56 2.68
C LEU A 197 7.91 -4.84 1.81
N LEU A 198 8.81 -4.07 2.42
CA LEU A 198 9.85 -3.34 1.68
C LEU A 198 10.83 -4.30 0.99
N GLU A 199 11.28 -5.37 1.67
CA GLU A 199 12.14 -6.41 1.08
C GLU A 199 11.45 -7.16 -0.06
N TYR A 200 10.15 -7.46 0.10
CA TYR A 200 9.35 -8.06 -0.96
C TYR A 200 9.28 -7.13 -2.17
N MET A 201 8.92 -5.87 -1.95
CA MET A 201 8.79 -4.88 -3.03
C MET A 201 10.10 -4.65 -3.77
N ALA A 202 11.22 -4.54 -3.05
CA ALA A 202 12.54 -4.39 -3.67
C ALA A 202 12.86 -5.58 -4.60
N ALA A 203 12.56 -6.81 -4.16
CA ALA A 203 12.84 -8.01 -4.94
C ALA A 203 11.95 -8.11 -6.20
N ILE A 204 10.65 -7.85 -6.07
CA ILE A 204 9.69 -8.06 -7.18
C ILE A 204 9.69 -6.93 -8.22
N THR A 205 10.24 -5.77 -7.87
CA THR A 205 10.33 -4.62 -8.79
C THR A 205 11.69 -4.51 -9.48
N ASP A 206 12.67 -5.31 -9.11
CA ASP A 206 13.97 -5.39 -9.81
C ASP A 206 13.84 -6.24 -11.08
N GLU A 207 13.75 -5.58 -12.25
CA GLU A 207 13.62 -6.24 -13.55
C GLU A 207 14.73 -7.25 -13.88
N SER A 208 15.89 -7.16 -13.21
CA SER A 208 17.00 -8.11 -13.38
C SER A 208 16.99 -9.22 -12.34
N GLY A 209 16.14 -9.12 -11.33
CA GLY A 209 16.02 -10.10 -10.25
C GLY A 209 15.26 -11.34 -10.65
N ALA A 210 15.55 -12.46 -9.99
CA ALA A 210 14.85 -13.72 -10.21
C ALA A 210 13.36 -13.66 -9.79
N ASP A 211 13.05 -12.78 -8.85
CA ASP A 211 11.70 -12.60 -8.28
C ASP A 211 10.89 -11.51 -9.00
N PHE A 212 11.41 -10.93 -10.10
CA PHE A 212 10.72 -9.87 -10.82
C PHE A 212 9.30 -10.26 -11.24
N ILE A 213 8.34 -9.42 -10.90
CA ILE A 213 6.93 -9.58 -11.29
C ILE A 213 6.56 -8.45 -12.26
N PRO A 214 6.14 -8.76 -13.49
CA PRO A 214 5.64 -7.73 -14.43
C PRO A 214 4.44 -6.97 -13.84
N VAL A 215 4.31 -5.67 -14.14
CA VAL A 215 3.23 -4.81 -13.61
C VAL A 215 1.84 -5.42 -13.79
N LYS A 216 1.56 -6.06 -14.94
CA LYS A 216 0.26 -6.71 -15.21
C LYS A 216 -0.09 -7.86 -14.25
N ASP A 217 0.91 -8.43 -13.57
CA ASP A 217 0.77 -9.55 -12.65
C ASP A 217 0.88 -9.11 -11.16
N ARG A 218 1.09 -7.79 -10.91
CA ARG A 218 1.11 -7.19 -9.57
C ARG A 218 -0.31 -6.92 -9.09
N ILE A 219 -0.93 -7.92 -8.48
CA ILE A 219 -2.27 -7.83 -7.92
C ILE A 219 -2.22 -8.03 -6.41
N ALA A 220 -2.82 -7.12 -5.67
CA ALA A 220 -3.01 -7.21 -4.23
C ALA A 220 -4.50 -7.25 -3.88
N VAL A 221 -4.87 -8.09 -2.91
CA VAL A 221 -6.23 -8.21 -2.41
C VAL A 221 -6.29 -7.88 -0.93
N PHE A 222 -7.24 -7.05 -0.55
CA PHE A 222 -7.46 -6.60 0.82
C PHE A 222 -8.85 -6.99 1.29
N ASP A 223 -8.96 -7.51 2.50
CA ASP A 223 -10.22 -7.42 3.22
C ASP A 223 -10.48 -5.96 3.61
N LEU A 224 -11.73 -5.62 3.97
CA LEU A 224 -12.08 -4.26 4.39
C LEU A 224 -12.10 -4.14 5.91
N ASP A 225 -13.06 -4.81 6.54
CA ASP A 225 -13.38 -4.65 7.97
C ASP A 225 -12.29 -5.26 8.85
N GLY A 226 -11.63 -4.44 9.66
CA GLY A 226 -10.48 -4.85 10.47
C GLY A 226 -9.15 -4.97 9.71
N THR A 227 -9.16 -4.63 8.40
CA THR A 227 -7.95 -4.61 7.55
C THR A 227 -7.64 -3.21 7.01
N LEU A 228 -8.59 -2.57 6.37
CA LEU A 228 -8.49 -1.19 5.89
C LEU A 228 -9.34 -0.24 6.75
N PHE A 229 -10.39 -0.76 7.35
CA PHE A 229 -11.44 -0.01 8.01
C PHE A 229 -11.82 -0.64 9.36
N CYS A 230 -12.22 0.18 10.33
CA CYS A 230 -12.60 -0.24 11.69
C CYS A 230 -13.76 -1.25 11.70
N GLU A 231 -13.57 -2.39 12.37
CA GLU A 231 -14.59 -3.41 12.55
C GLU A 231 -15.30 -3.37 13.92
N THR A 232 -14.87 -2.51 14.84
CA THR A 232 -15.17 -2.65 16.27
C THR A 232 -15.97 -1.49 16.89
N ASP A 233 -16.83 -0.80 16.11
CA ASP A 233 -17.63 0.32 16.62
C ASP A 233 -19.18 0.12 16.57
N PRO A 234 -19.75 -0.61 17.46
CA PRO A 234 -19.21 -1.67 18.31
C PRO A 234 -19.02 -2.97 17.55
N ASN A 235 -19.43 -3.02 16.28
CA ASN A 235 -19.34 -4.14 15.35
C ASN A 235 -19.19 -3.60 13.92
N TYR A 236 -19.16 -4.47 12.92
CA TYR A 236 -19.04 -4.11 11.50
C TYR A 236 -19.99 -2.99 11.09
N PHE A 237 -19.52 -2.16 10.14
CA PHE A 237 -20.32 -1.05 9.62
C PHE A 237 -21.69 -1.52 9.09
N ASP A 238 -21.72 -2.61 8.31
CA ASP A 238 -22.95 -3.15 7.73
C ASP A 238 -23.92 -3.73 8.78
N TYR A 239 -23.41 -4.34 9.86
CA TYR A 239 -24.22 -4.79 10.99
C TYR A 239 -24.89 -3.60 11.71
N THR A 240 -24.14 -2.54 11.89
CA THR A 240 -24.63 -1.33 12.55
C THR A 240 -25.61 -0.58 11.65
N LEU A 241 -25.37 -0.57 10.33
CA LEU A 241 -26.27 0.00 9.32
C LEU A 241 -27.62 -0.72 9.32
N LEU A 242 -27.62 -2.06 9.29
CA LEU A 242 -28.85 -2.85 9.36
C LEU A 242 -29.61 -2.62 10.67
N LYS A 243 -28.90 -2.65 11.81
CA LYS A 243 -29.51 -2.38 13.12
C LYS A 243 -30.19 -1.00 13.14
N TYR A 244 -29.52 0.03 12.64
CA TYR A 244 -30.08 1.37 12.52
C TYR A 244 -31.33 1.38 11.62
N ARG A 245 -31.22 0.81 10.41
CA ARG A 245 -32.32 0.73 9.44
C ARG A 245 -33.58 0.12 10.03
N VAL A 246 -33.43 -1.02 10.71
CA VAL A 246 -34.54 -1.87 11.17
C VAL A 246 -35.13 -1.40 12.51
N LEU A 247 -34.28 -0.89 13.43
CA LEU A 247 -34.76 -0.61 14.80
C LEU A 247 -34.86 0.92 15.08
N GLU A 248 -34.19 1.76 14.33
CA GLU A 248 -34.03 3.18 14.68
C GLU A 248 -34.54 4.13 13.60
N ASP A 249 -34.37 3.81 12.30
CA ASP A 249 -34.78 4.67 11.18
C ASP A 249 -36.30 4.94 11.19
N PRO A 250 -36.75 6.19 11.45
CA PRO A 250 -38.16 6.51 11.53
C PRO A 250 -38.92 6.26 10.23
N ASN A 251 -38.25 6.16 9.09
CA ASN A 251 -38.87 5.93 7.79
C ASN A 251 -39.07 4.45 7.47
N TYR A 252 -38.43 3.55 8.23
CA TYR A 252 -38.46 2.10 7.94
C TYR A 252 -38.81 1.20 9.10
N LYS A 253 -38.43 1.49 10.35
CA LYS A 253 -38.60 0.61 11.52
C LYS A 253 -40.01 -0.01 11.70
N ASP A 254 -41.03 0.74 11.35
CA ASP A 254 -42.41 0.30 11.45
C ASP A 254 -42.86 -0.60 10.28
N LYS A 255 -42.06 -0.63 9.20
CA LYS A 255 -42.26 -1.46 8.00
C LYS A 255 -41.40 -2.73 8.03
N ALA A 256 -40.37 -2.77 8.89
CA ALA A 256 -39.46 -3.90 8.98
C ALA A 256 -40.20 -5.20 9.32
N SER A 257 -39.83 -6.27 8.61
CA SER A 257 -40.36 -7.59 8.82
C SER A 257 -39.93 -8.18 10.18
N ASP A 258 -40.64 -9.22 10.64
CA ASP A 258 -40.28 -9.93 11.87
C ASP A 258 -38.89 -10.58 11.76
N PHE A 259 -38.53 -11.09 10.57
CA PHE A 259 -37.20 -11.65 10.32
C PHE A 259 -36.08 -10.57 10.45
N GLU A 260 -36.25 -9.43 9.82
CA GLU A 260 -35.27 -8.32 9.92
C GLU A 260 -35.10 -7.85 11.37
N LYS A 261 -36.25 -7.73 12.11
CA LYS A 261 -36.24 -7.36 13.53
C LYS A 261 -35.53 -8.40 14.39
N GLU A 262 -35.76 -9.71 14.11
CA GLU A 262 -35.05 -10.80 14.81
C GLU A 262 -33.55 -10.69 14.60
N VAL A 263 -33.10 -10.53 13.35
CA VAL A 263 -31.65 -10.39 13.02
C VAL A 263 -31.04 -9.15 13.67
N ALA A 264 -31.71 -8.00 13.56
CA ALA A 264 -31.22 -6.75 14.16
C ALA A 264 -31.14 -6.83 15.69
N ASN A 265 -32.09 -7.54 16.35
CA ASN A 265 -32.02 -7.77 17.79
C ASN A 265 -30.92 -8.75 18.19
N LYS A 266 -30.63 -9.80 17.39
CA LYS A 266 -29.46 -10.66 17.61
C LYS A 266 -28.14 -9.86 17.52
N ILE A 267 -28.02 -8.95 16.56
CA ILE A 267 -26.86 -8.04 16.44
C ILE A 267 -26.76 -7.16 17.69
N LYS A 268 -27.88 -6.58 18.12
CA LYS A 268 -27.91 -5.75 19.34
C LYS A 268 -27.46 -6.57 20.57
N GLU A 269 -28.01 -7.78 20.77
CA GLU A 269 -27.62 -8.65 21.89
C GLU A 269 -26.15 -9.06 21.82
N GLN A 270 -25.61 -9.35 20.61
CA GLN A 270 -24.20 -9.63 20.41
C GLN A 270 -23.32 -8.43 20.82
N ASN A 271 -23.68 -7.22 20.44
CA ASN A 271 -22.95 -6.01 20.78
C ASN A 271 -22.95 -5.72 22.29
N GLU A 272 -24.06 -5.99 22.97
CA GLU A 272 -24.24 -5.72 24.41
C GLU A 272 -23.62 -6.81 25.30
N THR A 273 -23.61 -8.05 24.86
CA THR A 273 -23.27 -9.22 25.73
C THR A 273 -22.07 -10.03 25.25
N GLY A 274 -21.62 -9.83 24.02
CA GLY A 274 -20.60 -10.67 23.38
C GLY A 274 -21.11 -12.06 22.95
N LYS A 275 -22.43 -12.34 23.05
CA LYS A 275 -23.01 -13.62 22.67
C LYS A 275 -22.93 -13.84 21.17
N SER A 276 -22.42 -14.99 20.75
CA SER A 276 -22.41 -15.38 19.34
C SER A 276 -23.68 -16.13 18.95
N PHE A 277 -24.14 -15.93 17.71
CA PHE A 277 -25.28 -16.59 17.12
C PHE A 277 -24.80 -17.32 15.85
N PRO A 278 -24.82 -18.69 15.84
CA PRO A 278 -24.43 -19.43 14.65
C PRO A 278 -25.31 -19.08 13.43
N GLY A 279 -24.68 -18.82 12.28
CA GLY A 279 -25.34 -18.46 11.04
C GLY A 279 -25.79 -17.01 10.92
N LEU A 280 -25.49 -16.17 11.93
CA LEU A 280 -25.85 -14.75 11.90
C LEU A 280 -25.29 -14.02 10.69
N GLU A 281 -24.10 -14.39 10.22
CA GLU A 281 -23.47 -13.79 9.03
C GLU A 281 -24.30 -13.97 7.74
N VAL A 282 -24.98 -15.11 7.59
CA VAL A 282 -25.87 -15.40 6.46
C VAL A 282 -27.24 -14.74 6.66
N ASP A 283 -27.79 -14.82 7.86
CA ASP A 283 -29.08 -14.18 8.20
C ASP A 283 -28.96 -12.66 8.07
N HIS A 284 -27.80 -12.06 8.46
CA HIS A 284 -27.51 -10.66 8.25
C HIS A 284 -27.52 -10.27 6.76
N GLY A 285 -26.81 -11.02 5.89
CA GLY A 285 -26.84 -10.76 4.44
C GLY A 285 -28.27 -10.80 3.87
N LYS A 286 -29.09 -11.77 4.27
CA LYS A 286 -30.51 -11.86 3.86
C LYS A 286 -31.32 -10.67 4.37
N ALA A 287 -31.09 -10.24 5.61
CA ALA A 287 -31.80 -9.12 6.20
C ALA A 287 -31.39 -7.78 5.56
N VAL A 288 -30.09 -7.61 5.18
CA VAL A 288 -29.64 -6.45 4.39
C VAL A 288 -30.34 -6.42 3.05
N ALA A 289 -30.30 -7.51 2.29
CA ALA A 289 -30.96 -7.59 0.98
C ALA A 289 -32.44 -7.21 1.08
N SER A 290 -33.19 -7.75 2.07
CA SER A 290 -34.61 -7.46 2.21
C SER A 290 -34.92 -6.06 2.72
N ALA A 291 -34.11 -5.52 3.68
CA ALA A 291 -34.40 -4.24 4.32
C ALA A 291 -34.15 -3.02 3.38
N PHE A 292 -33.38 -3.21 2.32
CA PHE A 292 -33.10 -2.19 1.31
C PHE A 292 -33.73 -2.49 -0.05
N ALA A 293 -34.48 -3.59 -0.17
CA ALA A 293 -35.18 -3.99 -1.39
C ALA A 293 -36.03 -2.87 -1.98
N GLY A 294 -35.98 -2.72 -3.30
CA GLY A 294 -36.70 -1.70 -4.06
C GLY A 294 -36.06 -0.32 -4.09
N MET A 295 -35.02 -0.06 -3.30
CA MET A 295 -34.20 1.15 -3.49
C MET A 295 -33.42 1.05 -4.79
N THR A 296 -33.31 2.16 -5.51
CA THR A 296 -32.32 2.26 -6.58
C THR A 296 -30.90 2.20 -6.00
N VAL A 297 -29.93 1.74 -6.79
CA VAL A 297 -28.50 1.74 -6.38
C VAL A 297 -28.06 3.12 -5.90
N ALA A 298 -28.54 4.20 -6.56
CA ALA A 298 -28.23 5.58 -6.17
C ALA A 298 -28.86 5.98 -4.83
N GLU A 299 -30.12 5.59 -4.57
CA GLU A 299 -30.78 5.86 -3.28
C GLU A 299 -30.11 5.10 -2.14
N PHE A 300 -29.69 3.85 -2.39
CA PHE A 300 -28.98 3.06 -1.40
C PHE A 300 -27.61 3.69 -1.08
N ASN A 301 -26.85 4.10 -2.11
CA ASN A 301 -25.60 4.83 -1.86
C ASN A 301 -25.85 6.13 -1.06
N ALA A 302 -26.86 6.92 -1.41
CA ALA A 302 -27.19 8.14 -0.68
C ALA A 302 -27.54 7.85 0.81
N TYR A 303 -28.23 6.73 1.08
CA TYR A 303 -28.52 6.28 2.45
C TYR A 303 -27.23 5.96 3.23
N ILE A 304 -26.29 5.26 2.59
CA ILE A 304 -24.98 4.94 3.18
C ILE A 304 -24.20 6.24 3.45
N GLN A 305 -24.19 7.20 2.50
CA GLN A 305 -23.52 8.49 2.69
C GLN A 305 -24.09 9.28 3.89
N GLU A 306 -25.39 9.24 4.11
CA GLU A 306 -25.99 9.86 5.28
C GLU A 306 -25.60 9.13 6.59
N PHE A 307 -25.59 7.80 6.58
CA PHE A 307 -25.16 7.02 7.74
C PHE A 307 -23.69 7.23 8.10
N LYS A 308 -22.82 7.42 7.11
CA LYS A 308 -21.39 7.75 7.30
C LYS A 308 -21.16 9.03 8.11
N ARG A 309 -22.11 9.97 8.12
CA ARG A 309 -22.03 11.25 8.86
C ARG A 309 -22.35 11.13 10.34
N GLN A 310 -22.86 10.00 10.78
CA GLN A 310 -23.13 9.77 12.21
C GLN A 310 -21.81 9.59 12.97
N SER A 311 -21.78 10.04 14.24
CA SER A 311 -20.63 9.85 15.12
C SER A 311 -20.46 8.36 15.47
N MET A 312 -19.23 7.92 15.57
CA MET A 312 -18.90 6.60 16.12
C MET A 312 -19.06 6.60 17.64
N PRO A 313 -19.83 5.66 18.23
CA PRO A 313 -20.04 5.61 19.69
C PRO A 313 -18.78 5.36 20.51
N SER A 314 -17.86 4.56 20.00
CA SER A 314 -16.65 4.13 20.73
C SER A 314 -15.51 5.13 20.65
N TYR A 315 -15.64 6.20 19.85
CA TYR A 315 -14.57 7.16 19.62
C TYR A 315 -15.06 8.61 19.73
N ASP A 316 -14.19 9.47 20.24
CA ASP A 316 -14.32 10.91 20.09
C ASP A 316 -13.58 11.38 18.83
N GLY A 317 -14.12 12.36 18.13
CA GLY A 317 -13.53 12.93 16.93
C GLY A 317 -13.73 12.12 15.65
N MET A 318 -14.43 10.98 15.67
CA MET A 318 -14.61 10.12 14.50
C MET A 318 -16.06 9.95 14.08
N LEU A 319 -16.32 10.11 12.78
CA LEU A 319 -17.57 9.73 12.13
C LEU A 319 -17.49 8.31 11.59
N ARG A 320 -18.65 7.67 11.36
CA ARG A 320 -18.70 6.29 10.83
C ARG A 320 -18.01 6.11 9.49
N GLY A 321 -17.96 7.13 8.65
CA GLY A 321 -17.20 7.11 7.38
C GLY A 321 -15.71 7.37 7.52
N GLY A 322 -15.21 7.68 8.73
CA GLY A 322 -13.82 8.06 9.00
C GLY A 322 -12.96 6.95 9.63
N GLY A 323 -13.49 5.75 9.78
CA GLY A 323 -12.80 4.65 10.48
C GLY A 323 -11.66 3.98 9.69
N TRP A 324 -10.92 4.72 8.88
CA TRP A 324 -9.83 4.19 8.07
C TRP A 324 -8.54 4.03 8.88
N TYR A 325 -7.88 2.88 8.74
CA TYR A 325 -6.56 2.64 9.32
C TYR A 325 -5.50 3.37 8.48
N LEU A 326 -5.07 4.55 8.96
CA LEU A 326 -4.14 5.40 8.20
C LEU A 326 -2.85 4.70 7.77
N PRO A 327 -2.20 3.82 8.57
CA PRO A 327 -1.04 3.07 8.12
C PRO A 327 -1.34 2.13 6.96
N MET A 328 -2.56 1.60 6.86
CA MET A 328 -2.96 0.71 5.76
C MET A 328 -3.31 1.48 4.49
N LEU A 329 -3.81 2.72 4.61
CA LEU A 329 -3.94 3.61 3.45
C LEU A 329 -2.57 3.86 2.81
N GLN A 330 -1.52 4.09 3.62
CA GLN A 330 -0.15 4.22 3.09
C GLN A 330 0.33 2.95 2.37
N VAL A 331 -0.09 1.76 2.83
CA VAL A 331 0.25 0.51 2.12
C VAL A 331 -0.42 0.47 0.76
N VAL A 332 -1.69 0.86 0.66
CA VAL A 332 -2.40 0.92 -0.64
C VAL A 332 -1.70 1.89 -1.59
N ASP A 333 -1.43 3.12 -1.13
CA ASP A 333 -0.73 4.14 -1.92
C ASP A 333 0.64 3.65 -2.38
N TYR A 334 1.41 3.03 -1.47
CA TYR A 334 2.72 2.48 -1.77
C TYR A 334 2.68 1.36 -2.81
N LEU A 335 1.69 0.46 -2.73
CA LEU A 335 1.51 -0.60 -3.71
C LEU A 335 1.11 -0.04 -5.08
N GLN A 336 0.15 0.89 -5.13
CA GLN A 336 -0.28 1.55 -6.36
C GLN A 336 0.88 2.30 -7.02
N ALA A 337 1.68 3.05 -6.24
CA ALA A 337 2.89 3.73 -6.71
C ALA A 337 3.95 2.77 -7.27
N ASN A 338 3.89 1.48 -6.95
CA ASN A 338 4.73 0.43 -7.49
C ASN A 338 4.01 -0.44 -8.54
N GLY A 339 2.93 0.07 -9.13
CA GLY A 339 2.23 -0.56 -10.26
C GLY A 339 1.33 -1.73 -9.88
N PHE A 340 0.90 -1.83 -8.62
CA PHE A 340 -0.10 -2.83 -8.24
C PHE A 340 -1.51 -2.41 -8.61
N THR A 341 -2.28 -3.37 -9.07
CA THR A 341 -3.75 -3.28 -9.07
C THR A 341 -4.26 -3.78 -7.74
N VAL A 342 -4.94 -2.90 -6.99
CA VAL A 342 -5.44 -3.22 -5.64
C VAL A 342 -6.94 -3.50 -5.70
N TYR A 343 -7.35 -4.63 -5.14
CA TYR A 343 -8.75 -5.02 -5.00
C TYR A 343 -9.15 -5.09 -3.53
N ILE A 344 -10.38 -4.66 -3.23
CA ILE A 344 -11.05 -4.96 -1.96
C ILE A 344 -11.87 -6.23 -2.15
N VAL A 345 -11.69 -7.23 -1.28
CA VAL A 345 -12.41 -8.51 -1.29
C VAL A 345 -13.02 -8.72 0.09
N SER A 346 -14.19 -8.14 0.31
CA SER A 346 -14.86 -8.04 1.62
C SER A 346 -15.95 -9.05 1.85
N GLY A 347 -16.18 -9.42 3.11
CA GLY A 347 -17.38 -10.13 3.56
C GLY A 347 -18.62 -9.24 3.68
N THR A 348 -18.46 -7.94 3.71
CA THR A 348 -19.53 -6.93 3.67
C THR A 348 -20.19 -6.90 2.28
N ASP A 349 -21.44 -6.49 2.21
CA ASP A 349 -22.16 -6.32 0.94
C ASP A 349 -21.40 -5.36 0.00
N ARG A 350 -21.30 -5.72 -1.29
CA ARG A 350 -20.56 -5.00 -2.31
C ARG A 350 -20.98 -3.53 -2.46
N LEU A 351 -22.28 -3.27 -2.44
CA LEU A 351 -22.81 -1.92 -2.57
C LEU A 351 -22.54 -1.08 -1.32
N ILE A 352 -22.58 -1.72 -0.15
CA ILE A 352 -22.18 -1.07 1.11
C ILE A 352 -20.68 -0.73 1.08
N VAL A 353 -19.82 -1.64 0.65
CA VAL A 353 -18.37 -1.38 0.51
C VAL A 353 -18.13 -0.23 -0.45
N ARG A 354 -18.78 -0.22 -1.62
CA ARG A 354 -18.70 0.90 -2.57
C ARG A 354 -19.14 2.22 -1.95
N GLY A 355 -20.21 2.20 -1.15
CA GLY A 355 -20.67 3.38 -0.44
C GLY A 355 -19.70 3.85 0.66
N ILE A 356 -19.00 2.94 1.35
CA ILE A 356 -17.96 3.27 2.33
C ILE A 356 -16.77 3.93 1.63
N VAL A 357 -16.32 3.37 0.49
CA VAL A 357 -15.17 3.86 -0.29
C VAL A 357 -15.49 5.17 -1.01
N ASP A 358 -16.72 5.39 -1.47
CA ASP A 358 -17.12 6.64 -2.12
C ASP A 358 -16.86 7.87 -1.24
N GLY A 359 -16.02 8.79 -1.73
CA GLY A 359 -15.55 9.97 -0.99
C GLY A 359 -14.57 9.68 0.14
N SER A 360 -13.96 8.51 0.17
CA SER A 360 -12.88 8.14 1.10
C SER A 360 -11.50 8.59 0.58
N PRO A 361 -10.43 8.44 1.40
CA PRO A 361 -9.06 8.66 0.96
C PRO A 361 -8.53 7.62 -0.05
N LEU A 362 -9.23 6.47 -0.22
CA LEU A 362 -8.78 5.40 -1.13
C LEU A 362 -9.10 5.73 -2.58
N ASP A 363 -8.11 5.64 -3.46
CA ASP A 363 -8.29 5.68 -4.91
C ASP A 363 -8.47 4.26 -5.47
N ILE A 364 -9.61 3.64 -5.17
CA ILE A 364 -9.98 2.30 -5.66
C ILE A 364 -11.31 2.39 -6.41
N PRO A 365 -11.34 2.12 -7.73
CA PRO A 365 -12.56 2.20 -8.52
C PRO A 365 -13.55 1.09 -8.14
N ASN A 366 -14.84 1.34 -8.33
CA ASN A 366 -15.91 0.39 -8.04
C ASN A 366 -15.74 -0.98 -8.71
N SER A 367 -15.05 -1.04 -9.84
CA SER A 367 -14.72 -2.30 -10.55
C SER A 367 -13.70 -3.17 -9.82
N GLN A 368 -12.98 -2.62 -8.86
CA GLN A 368 -12.00 -3.33 -8.02
C GLN A 368 -12.56 -3.63 -6.61
N ILE A 369 -13.86 -3.45 -6.39
CA ILE A 369 -14.54 -3.74 -5.14
C ILE A 369 -15.42 -4.97 -5.30
N ILE A 370 -15.07 -6.04 -4.60
CA ILE A 370 -15.73 -7.33 -4.54
C ILE A 370 -16.27 -7.52 -3.12
N GLY A 371 -17.52 -7.93 -2.99
CA GLY A 371 -18.18 -8.12 -1.69
C GLY A 371 -19.12 -9.32 -1.68
N SER A 372 -19.90 -9.43 -0.62
CA SER A 372 -21.12 -10.24 -0.62
C SER A 372 -22.11 -9.63 -1.60
N ASP A 373 -22.97 -10.43 -2.18
CA ASP A 373 -23.87 -9.97 -3.23
C ASP A 373 -25.35 -10.26 -2.92
N GLU A 374 -26.17 -9.38 -3.44
CA GLU A 374 -27.61 -9.48 -3.50
C GLU A 374 -28.09 -9.31 -4.96
N THR A 375 -29.36 -9.65 -5.23
CA THR A 375 -29.94 -9.45 -6.57
C THR A 375 -30.09 -7.97 -6.89
N ILE A 376 -29.75 -7.60 -8.11
CA ILE A 376 -30.03 -6.30 -8.71
C ILE A 376 -30.97 -6.56 -9.89
N VAL A 377 -32.10 -5.88 -9.91
CA VAL A 377 -33.15 -6.07 -10.92
C VAL A 377 -33.54 -4.74 -11.54
N SER A 378 -34.31 -4.80 -12.66
CA SER A 378 -34.91 -3.60 -13.24
C SER A 378 -36.18 -3.18 -12.50
N SER A 379 -36.40 -1.89 -12.31
CA SER A 379 -37.63 -1.34 -11.71
C SER A 379 -38.87 -1.72 -12.49
N GLY A 380 -38.77 -1.98 -13.79
CA GLY A 380 -39.87 -2.44 -14.67
C GLY A 380 -40.06 -3.94 -14.70
N GLN A 381 -39.18 -4.73 -14.07
CA GLN A 381 -39.19 -6.21 -14.15
C GLN A 381 -40.37 -6.86 -13.41
N ASN A 382 -40.93 -6.22 -12.37
CA ASN A 382 -42.13 -6.61 -11.64
C ASN A 382 -42.14 -8.08 -11.23
N GLY A 383 -41.00 -8.64 -10.80
CA GLY A 383 -40.87 -10.04 -10.39
C GLY A 383 -40.71 -11.04 -11.52
N ALA A 384 -40.65 -10.61 -12.78
CA ALA A 384 -40.35 -11.49 -13.89
C ALA A 384 -38.91 -12.00 -13.80
N ASP A 385 -38.64 -13.20 -14.31
CA ASP A 385 -37.27 -13.71 -14.44
C ASP A 385 -36.45 -12.84 -15.41
N GLY A 386 -35.18 -12.62 -15.11
CA GLY A 386 -34.29 -11.80 -15.94
C GLY A 386 -34.13 -12.28 -17.38
N LEU A 387 -34.30 -13.59 -17.64
CA LEU A 387 -34.30 -14.13 -19.01
C LEU A 387 -35.59 -13.76 -19.78
N SER A 388 -36.65 -13.36 -19.08
CA SER A 388 -37.94 -12.98 -19.65
C SER A 388 -38.17 -11.48 -19.71
N TYR A 389 -37.17 -10.66 -19.30
CA TYR A 389 -37.31 -9.22 -19.26
C TYR A 389 -36.13 -8.54 -20.02
N VAL A 390 -36.47 -7.53 -20.80
CA VAL A 390 -35.51 -6.68 -21.49
C VAL A 390 -35.55 -5.30 -20.87
N PHE A 391 -34.40 -4.81 -20.42
CA PHE A 391 -34.28 -3.47 -19.83
C PHE A 391 -34.79 -2.39 -20.80
N ALA A 392 -35.76 -1.61 -20.36
CA ALA A 392 -36.47 -0.65 -21.17
C ALA A 392 -36.04 0.81 -20.86
N ASP A 393 -36.37 1.73 -21.77
CA ASP A 393 -36.16 3.15 -21.52
C ASP A 393 -36.97 3.63 -20.29
N GLY A 394 -36.31 4.33 -19.37
CA GLY A 394 -36.90 4.78 -18.12
C GLY A 394 -36.73 3.78 -16.95
N ASP A 395 -36.27 2.57 -17.19
CA ASP A 395 -35.94 1.62 -16.11
C ASP A 395 -34.75 2.10 -15.27
N LYS A 396 -34.78 1.72 -14.00
CA LYS A 396 -33.68 1.91 -13.05
C LYS A 396 -33.24 0.57 -12.49
N LEU A 397 -31.95 0.47 -12.15
CA LEU A 397 -31.47 -0.67 -11.37
C LEU A 397 -31.87 -0.47 -9.91
N VAL A 398 -32.51 -1.47 -9.35
CA VAL A 398 -32.97 -1.51 -7.96
C VAL A 398 -32.48 -2.79 -7.27
N LEU A 399 -32.33 -2.73 -5.93
CA LEU A 399 -32.04 -3.89 -5.11
C LEU A 399 -33.24 -4.84 -5.16
N GLY A 400 -32.97 -6.10 -5.53
CA GLY A 400 -34.04 -7.09 -5.75
C GLY A 400 -34.55 -7.77 -4.48
N GLY A 401 -33.81 -7.68 -3.39
CA GLY A 401 -34.22 -8.21 -2.08
C GLY A 401 -33.82 -9.66 -1.79
N GLU A 402 -33.09 -10.31 -2.70
CA GLU A 402 -32.62 -11.67 -2.51
C GLU A 402 -31.10 -11.69 -2.31
N PHE A 403 -30.67 -12.33 -1.23
CA PHE A 403 -29.27 -12.57 -0.94
C PHE A 403 -28.70 -13.69 -1.82
N LEU A 404 -27.54 -13.48 -2.44
CA LEU A 404 -26.91 -14.43 -3.34
C LEU A 404 -25.75 -15.19 -2.70
N ILE A 405 -24.79 -14.49 -2.12
CA ILE A 405 -23.57 -15.12 -1.60
C ILE A 405 -22.99 -14.30 -0.44
N LYS A 406 -22.52 -14.99 0.60
CA LYS A 406 -21.65 -14.41 1.63
C LYS A 406 -20.20 -14.64 1.23
N ASN A 407 -19.46 -13.56 0.98
CA ASN A 407 -18.09 -13.59 0.48
C ASN A 407 -17.07 -13.79 1.61
N LEU A 408 -17.07 -14.98 2.21
CA LEU A 408 -16.15 -15.38 3.29
C LEU A 408 -15.48 -16.71 2.95
N LYS A 409 -14.28 -16.92 3.49
CA LYS A 409 -13.50 -18.16 3.35
C LYS A 409 -13.31 -18.56 1.88
N MET A 410 -13.69 -19.80 1.49
CA MET A 410 -13.54 -20.29 0.13
C MET A 410 -14.29 -19.44 -0.91
N ASN A 411 -15.39 -18.79 -0.52
CA ASN A 411 -16.12 -17.92 -1.43
C ASN A 411 -15.28 -16.71 -1.88
N LYS A 412 -14.40 -16.16 -1.01
CA LYS A 412 -13.44 -15.12 -1.42
C LYS A 412 -12.54 -15.60 -2.55
N VAL A 413 -12.03 -16.83 -2.47
CA VAL A 413 -11.18 -17.42 -3.54
C VAL A 413 -11.98 -17.61 -4.83
N SER A 414 -13.21 -18.10 -4.73
CA SER A 414 -14.07 -18.31 -5.90
C SER A 414 -14.35 -17.02 -6.65
N VAL A 415 -14.70 -15.94 -5.93
CA VAL A 415 -14.98 -14.64 -6.57
C VAL A 415 -13.71 -13.95 -7.09
N ILE A 416 -12.55 -14.11 -6.43
CA ILE A 416 -11.26 -13.66 -6.97
C ILE A 416 -11.02 -14.29 -8.34
N MET A 417 -11.20 -15.61 -8.45
CA MET A 417 -11.02 -16.29 -9.74
C MET A 417 -12.05 -15.86 -10.79
N GLN A 418 -13.31 -15.62 -10.38
CA GLN A 418 -14.39 -15.23 -11.30
C GLN A 418 -14.23 -13.78 -11.82
N GLU A 419 -13.81 -12.84 -10.94
CA GLU A 419 -13.83 -11.42 -11.28
C GLU A 419 -12.44 -10.87 -11.64
N ILE A 420 -11.37 -11.40 -11.04
CA ILE A 420 -9.99 -11.00 -11.35
C ILE A 420 -9.40 -11.93 -12.42
N GLY A 421 -9.74 -13.23 -12.39
CA GLY A 421 -9.26 -14.23 -13.35
C GLY A 421 -7.79 -14.59 -13.20
N GLN A 422 -7.14 -14.13 -12.14
CA GLN A 422 -5.71 -14.25 -11.89
C GLN A 422 -5.45 -14.46 -10.39
N GLN A 423 -4.42 -15.25 -10.02
CA GLN A 423 -4.01 -15.42 -8.64
C GLN A 423 -3.24 -14.18 -8.18
N PRO A 424 -3.69 -13.45 -7.12
CA PRO A 424 -2.95 -12.30 -6.61
C PRO A 424 -1.63 -12.70 -5.98
N VAL A 425 -0.70 -11.76 -5.86
CA VAL A 425 0.63 -12.00 -5.26
C VAL A 425 0.76 -11.43 -3.86
N LEU A 426 -0.17 -10.58 -3.44
CA LEU A 426 -0.27 -10.06 -2.06
C LEU A 426 -1.70 -10.19 -1.53
N SER A 427 -1.80 -10.54 -0.24
CA SER A 427 -3.07 -10.61 0.49
C SER A 427 -2.94 -9.91 1.84
N PHE A 428 -3.99 -9.14 2.21
CA PHE A 428 -4.10 -8.51 3.51
C PHE A 428 -5.46 -8.86 4.11
N GLY A 429 -5.48 -9.35 5.35
CA GLY A 429 -6.68 -9.73 6.07
C GLY A 429 -6.48 -9.62 7.58
N ASN A 430 -7.50 -9.95 8.39
CA ASN A 430 -7.43 -9.86 9.85
C ASN A 430 -8.11 -11.03 10.59
N SER A 431 -8.79 -11.90 9.87
CA SER A 431 -9.63 -12.92 10.48
C SER A 431 -9.51 -14.29 9.80
N THR A 432 -10.06 -15.32 10.44
CA THR A 432 -10.18 -16.67 9.82
C THR A 432 -11.11 -16.68 8.60
N GLY A 433 -11.90 -15.62 8.40
CA GLY A 433 -12.67 -15.40 7.17
C GLY A 433 -11.79 -15.19 5.94
N ASP A 434 -10.55 -14.71 6.15
CA ASP A 434 -9.55 -14.39 5.12
C ASP A 434 -8.54 -15.50 4.89
N SER A 435 -8.49 -16.51 5.78
CA SER A 435 -7.49 -17.57 5.72
C SER A 435 -7.42 -18.27 4.35
N SER A 436 -8.60 -18.50 3.72
CA SER A 436 -8.62 -19.11 2.37
C SER A 436 -8.04 -18.18 1.31
N MET A 437 -8.22 -16.86 1.44
CA MET A 437 -7.65 -15.87 0.54
C MET A 437 -6.13 -15.79 0.72
N ALA A 438 -5.64 -15.75 1.97
CA ALA A 438 -4.23 -15.75 2.30
C ALA A 438 -3.54 -17.02 1.78
N GLU A 439 -4.11 -18.18 2.05
CA GLU A 439 -3.58 -19.48 1.59
C GLU A 439 -3.60 -19.58 0.06
N TYR A 440 -4.66 -19.12 -0.60
CA TYR A 440 -4.73 -19.11 -2.06
C TYR A 440 -3.64 -18.25 -2.67
N VAL A 441 -3.35 -17.08 -2.10
CA VAL A 441 -2.30 -16.19 -2.58
C VAL A 441 -0.92 -16.80 -2.42
N THR A 442 -0.65 -17.50 -1.30
CA THR A 442 0.69 -18.02 -1.00
C THR A 442 0.94 -19.44 -1.51
N SER A 443 -0.11 -20.24 -1.74
CA SER A 443 0.05 -21.65 -2.14
C SER A 443 0.16 -21.80 -3.65
N GLY A 444 1.27 -22.40 -4.11
CA GLY A 444 1.48 -22.76 -5.50
C GLY A 444 1.49 -21.57 -6.47
N ASN A 445 1.74 -20.37 -5.99
CA ASN A 445 1.81 -19.17 -6.80
C ASN A 445 3.07 -19.24 -7.69
N PRO A 446 2.97 -18.96 -9.00
CA PRO A 446 4.13 -18.92 -9.89
C PRO A 446 5.09 -17.77 -9.58
N HIS A 447 4.64 -16.75 -8.85
CA HIS A 447 5.41 -15.62 -8.42
C HIS A 447 5.68 -15.67 -6.91
N ARG A 448 6.71 -14.95 -6.46
CA ARG A 448 6.91 -14.70 -5.04
C ARG A 448 5.65 -13.98 -4.50
N SER A 449 5.11 -14.50 -3.40
CA SER A 449 3.86 -14.00 -2.83
C SER A 449 3.94 -13.95 -1.32
N LEU A 450 3.16 -13.03 -0.70
CA LEU A 450 3.05 -12.90 0.75
C LEU A 450 1.60 -12.66 1.18
N ALA A 451 1.29 -13.08 2.40
CA ALA A 451 0.04 -12.74 3.07
C ALA A 451 0.35 -12.03 4.39
N PHE A 452 -0.33 -10.91 4.63
CA PHE A 452 -0.24 -10.11 5.84
C PHE A 452 -1.54 -10.22 6.62
N MET A 453 -1.45 -10.50 7.92
CA MET A 453 -2.63 -10.66 8.77
C MET A 453 -2.57 -9.67 9.94
N LEU A 454 -3.54 -8.75 10.00
CA LEU A 454 -3.62 -7.76 11.06
C LEU A 454 -4.07 -8.42 12.36
N CYS A 455 -3.31 -8.14 13.41
CA CYS A 455 -3.59 -8.58 14.78
C CYS A 455 -4.12 -7.38 15.57
N CYS A 456 -5.42 -7.39 15.90
CA CYS A 456 -6.06 -6.31 16.64
C CYS A 456 -5.68 -6.40 18.14
N ASP A 457 -4.43 -6.08 18.44
CA ASP A 457 -3.79 -6.19 19.78
C ASP A 457 -3.68 -4.86 20.53
N ASP A 458 -4.13 -3.74 19.92
CA ASP A 458 -4.13 -2.44 20.58
C ASP A 458 -5.40 -2.23 21.42
N LEU A 459 -5.23 -2.20 22.74
CA LEU A 459 -6.32 -1.98 23.69
C LEU A 459 -6.51 -0.50 24.06
N VAL A 460 -5.67 0.39 23.52
CA VAL A 460 -5.66 1.82 23.87
C VAL A 460 -6.22 2.66 22.73
N ARG A 461 -5.72 2.45 21.52
CA ARG A 461 -6.11 3.23 20.32
C ARG A 461 -7.22 2.55 19.52
N GLU A 462 -7.44 1.23 19.74
CA GLU A 462 -8.47 0.41 19.08
C GLU A 462 -9.20 -0.43 20.14
N ASN A 463 -10.39 -0.95 19.80
CA ASN A 463 -11.11 -1.94 20.61
C ASN A 463 -10.51 -3.34 20.43
N GLY A 464 -9.22 -3.47 20.70
CA GLY A 464 -8.46 -4.69 20.51
C GLY A 464 -8.93 -5.86 21.37
N ASN A 465 -8.51 -7.06 20.98
CA ASN A 465 -8.79 -8.29 21.73
C ASN A 465 -7.54 -9.18 21.73
N GLU A 466 -6.85 -9.26 22.87
CA GLU A 466 -5.61 -10.03 23.02
C GLU A 466 -5.78 -11.51 22.65
N SER A 467 -6.94 -12.13 22.98
CA SER A 467 -7.18 -13.54 22.67
C SER A 467 -7.37 -13.78 21.18
N LYS A 468 -8.09 -12.86 20.48
CA LYS A 468 -8.21 -12.90 19.00
C LYS A 468 -6.85 -12.66 18.34
N ALA A 469 -6.11 -11.66 18.81
CA ALA A 469 -4.79 -11.31 18.29
C ALA A 469 -3.81 -12.49 18.44
N GLN A 470 -3.75 -13.11 19.63
CA GLN A 470 -2.88 -14.29 19.85
C GLN A 470 -3.22 -15.44 18.89
N LYS A 471 -4.49 -15.74 18.68
CA LYS A 471 -4.90 -16.76 17.69
C LYS A 471 -4.42 -16.42 16.30
N MET A 472 -4.45 -15.14 15.91
CA MET A 472 -3.95 -14.72 14.59
C MET A 472 -2.42 -14.85 14.50
N TYR A 473 -1.68 -14.50 15.53
CA TYR A 473 -0.24 -14.78 15.62
C TYR A 473 0.09 -16.27 15.48
N ASP A 474 -0.68 -17.14 16.16
CA ASP A 474 -0.50 -18.59 16.07
C ASP A 474 -0.81 -19.11 14.65
N HIS A 475 -1.82 -18.55 13.97
CA HIS A 475 -2.13 -18.85 12.57
C HIS A 475 -1.00 -18.39 11.64
N CYS A 476 -0.50 -17.16 11.79
CA CYS A 476 0.62 -16.67 11.01
C CYS A 476 1.86 -17.56 11.14
N ALA A 477 2.18 -18.00 12.37
CA ALA A 477 3.29 -18.93 12.60
C ALA A 477 3.06 -20.30 11.98
N THR A 478 1.81 -20.75 11.85
CA THR A 478 1.47 -22.07 11.26
C THR A 478 1.57 -22.06 9.74
N PHE A 479 1.16 -20.96 9.09
CA PHE A 479 1.03 -20.86 7.64
C PHE A 479 2.10 -19.98 6.99
N ASP A 480 3.09 -19.55 7.74
CA ASP A 480 4.19 -18.65 7.29
C ASP A 480 3.66 -17.31 6.71
N TRP A 481 2.59 -16.77 7.33
CA TRP A 481 2.07 -15.44 7.01
C TRP A 481 2.72 -14.39 7.90
N VAL A 482 2.74 -13.15 7.44
CA VAL A 482 3.33 -12.02 8.16
C VAL A 482 2.29 -11.39 9.10
N PRO A 483 2.47 -11.48 10.42
CA PRO A 483 1.59 -10.80 11.36
C PRO A 483 1.88 -9.29 11.38
N VAL A 484 0.82 -8.48 11.48
CA VAL A 484 0.88 -7.03 11.65
C VAL A 484 0.29 -6.66 13.00
N SER A 485 1.10 -6.13 13.91
CA SER A 485 0.67 -5.66 15.23
C SER A 485 0.16 -4.23 15.14
N MET A 486 -1.13 -3.99 15.35
CA MET A 486 -1.65 -2.62 15.39
C MET A 486 -1.00 -1.80 16.52
N LYS A 487 -0.64 -2.46 17.62
CA LYS A 487 -0.02 -1.85 18.80
C LYS A 487 1.44 -1.46 18.59
N ASN A 488 2.23 -2.34 17.95
CA ASN A 488 3.68 -2.21 17.91
C ASN A 488 4.21 -1.75 16.56
N ASP A 489 3.52 -2.12 15.46
CA ASP A 489 3.99 -1.81 14.11
C ASP A 489 3.53 -0.44 13.61
N TRP A 490 2.53 0.19 14.28
CA TRP A 490 1.97 1.46 13.87
C TRP A 490 2.22 2.58 14.87
N THR A 491 2.56 3.76 14.38
CA THR A 491 2.73 4.97 15.21
C THR A 491 1.39 5.60 15.58
N THR A 492 0.38 5.46 14.72
CA THR A 492 -1.01 5.87 14.93
C THR A 492 -1.96 4.89 14.24
N ILE A 493 -3.25 4.91 14.56
CA ILE A 493 -4.29 4.14 13.83
C ILE A 493 -5.17 5.10 13.02
N TYR A 494 -5.75 6.12 13.68
CA TYR A 494 -6.74 7.04 13.09
C TYR A 494 -6.29 8.51 13.07
N GLY A 495 -5.05 8.83 13.48
CA GLY A 495 -4.53 10.17 13.65
C GLY A 495 -4.65 10.69 15.09
N GLU A 496 -4.14 11.91 15.31
CA GLU A 496 -4.05 12.51 16.66
C GLU A 496 -5.39 13.05 17.18
N ASP A 497 -6.32 13.38 16.29
CA ASP A 497 -7.62 13.99 16.64
C ASP A 497 -8.68 12.96 17.04
N VAL A 498 -8.38 11.66 16.95
CA VAL A 498 -9.30 10.57 17.29
C VAL A 498 -8.83 9.88 18.56
N THR A 499 -9.71 9.76 19.53
CA THR A 499 -9.44 9.04 20.78
C THR A 499 -10.53 8.03 21.07
N ARG A 500 -10.12 6.84 21.50
CA ARG A 500 -11.04 5.81 21.99
C ARG A 500 -11.61 6.22 23.35
N LYS A 501 -12.93 6.01 23.56
CA LYS A 501 -13.65 6.25 24.81
C LYS A 501 -13.41 5.17 25.86
#